data_5883974786a884181bc3547f8e70a337
#
_entry.id   5883974786a884181bc3547f8e70a337
#
_cell.length_a   1.000
_cell.length_b   1.000
_cell.length_c   1.000
_cell.angle_alpha   90.00
_cell.angle_beta   90.00
_cell.angle_gamma   90.00
#
_symmetry.space_group_name_H-M   'P 1'
#
loop_
_entity.id
_entity.type
_entity.pdbx_description
1 polymer ?
#
loop_
_entity_poly.entity_id
_entity_poly.type
_entity_poly.pdbx_seq_one_letter_code
_entity_poly.pdbx_strand_id
1 'polypeptide(L)'
;MELPKGPRGAPAAFWWVVSDLTGHRAPPLCRIHFQTRRVMISPARFTSLFAFSGALTLVLLTRLIPHWPNFTAVGAFALGSAVWFGGSRWNGLLALASLYATDLVLNNTLYSAGSNAFSWGYSGMVWTYSAWALLVVLGSALKVQRSWARWTGGALIGSVLFFVVTNTGSWLGAPFYEQTFAGWLTALVAGLPFAANFTLSTWLFGAAAVAVVRWIQSFERAQA
;
A
#
# COMPACT_ATOMS: atom_id res chain seq x y z
N MET A 1 -11.29 58.58 -18.41
CA MET A 1 -12.39 58.31 -19.37
C MET A 1 -12.62 56.79 -19.34
N GLU A 2 -13.57 56.35 -18.53
CA GLU A 2 -13.82 54.90 -18.35
C GLU A 2 -14.58 54.36 -19.56
N LEU A 3 -14.08 53.28 -20.14
CA LEU A 3 -14.76 52.55 -21.21
C LEU A 3 -16.00 51.84 -20.67
N PRO A 4 -17.11 51.84 -21.38
CA PRO A 4 -18.34 51.15 -20.93
C PRO A 4 -18.12 49.65 -20.90
N LYS A 5 -18.41 49.04 -19.76
CA LYS A 5 -18.39 47.58 -19.57
C LYS A 5 -19.54 46.97 -20.40
N GLY A 6 -19.19 46.33 -21.52
CA GLY A 6 -20.15 45.59 -22.33
C GLY A 6 -20.74 44.37 -21.59
N PRO A 7 -21.89 43.84 -22.02
CA PRO A 7 -22.57 42.73 -21.37
C PRO A 7 -21.70 41.44 -21.36
N ARG A 8 -21.61 40.82 -20.23
CA ARG A 8 -20.92 39.54 -20.07
C ARG A 8 -21.65 38.46 -20.89
N GLY A 9 -20.98 37.87 -21.85
CA GLY A 9 -21.52 36.75 -22.66
C GLY A 9 -21.75 37.06 -24.14
N ALA A 10 -21.36 38.23 -24.65
CA ALA A 10 -21.46 38.51 -26.07
C ALA A 10 -20.53 37.63 -26.92
N PRO A 11 -20.99 37.03 -28.03
CA PRO A 11 -20.17 36.20 -28.89
C PRO A 11 -19.03 37.02 -29.53
N ALA A 12 -17.91 36.36 -29.86
CA ALA A 12 -16.69 37.00 -30.40
C ALA A 12 -16.97 37.88 -31.64
N ALA A 13 -17.98 37.55 -32.44
CA ALA A 13 -18.45 38.34 -33.60
C ALA A 13 -18.95 39.75 -33.22
N PHE A 14 -19.50 39.91 -32.02
CA PHE A 14 -19.99 41.21 -31.56
C PHE A 14 -18.84 42.22 -31.38
N TRP A 15 -17.71 41.82 -30.92
CA TRP A 15 -16.54 42.68 -30.73
C TRP A 15 -15.87 43.10 -32.05
N TRP A 16 -15.97 42.29 -33.09
CA TRP A 16 -15.50 42.65 -34.42
C TRP A 16 -16.31 43.80 -35.02
N VAL A 17 -17.62 43.75 -34.91
CA VAL A 17 -18.51 44.81 -35.42
C VAL A 17 -18.30 46.12 -34.66
N VAL A 18 -18.05 46.05 -33.35
CA VAL A 18 -17.84 47.26 -32.54
C VAL A 18 -16.47 47.89 -32.82
N SER A 19 -15.44 47.10 -33.12
CA SER A 19 -14.09 47.62 -33.45
C SER A 19 -14.03 48.36 -34.77
N ASP A 20 -14.81 47.95 -35.76
CA ASP A 20 -14.90 48.64 -37.06
C ASP A 20 -15.65 50.00 -36.96
N LEU A 21 -16.54 50.16 -36.00
CA LEU A 21 -17.30 51.38 -35.79
C LEU A 21 -16.59 52.44 -34.93
N THR A 22 -15.63 51.99 -34.06
CA THR A 22 -15.02 52.87 -33.04
C THR A 22 -13.54 53.17 -33.31
N GLY A 23 -12.91 52.53 -34.30
CA GLY A 23 -11.48 52.68 -34.60
C GLY A 23 -10.52 52.19 -33.51
N HIS A 24 -11.03 51.55 -32.46
CA HIS A 24 -10.21 50.96 -31.41
C HIS A 24 -9.77 49.54 -31.78
N ARG A 25 -8.46 49.27 -31.77
CA ARG A 25 -7.92 47.91 -31.99
C ARG A 25 -8.54 46.93 -30.99
N ALA A 26 -9.12 45.85 -31.50
CA ALA A 26 -9.62 44.74 -30.67
C ALA A 26 -8.52 44.30 -29.69
N PRO A 27 -8.87 44.01 -28.42
CA PRO A 27 -7.91 43.45 -27.48
C PRO A 27 -7.37 42.13 -28.08
N PRO A 28 -6.08 41.80 -27.81
CA PRO A 28 -5.49 40.54 -28.33
C PRO A 28 -6.39 39.39 -27.93
N LEU A 29 -6.85 38.62 -28.92
CA LEU A 29 -7.64 37.42 -28.72
C LEU A 29 -6.98 36.59 -27.64
N CYS A 30 -7.66 36.42 -26.53
CA CYS A 30 -7.27 35.52 -25.48
C CYS A 30 -7.13 34.13 -26.14
N ARG A 31 -5.91 33.75 -26.48
CA ARG A 31 -5.62 32.43 -27.02
C ARG A 31 -6.00 31.46 -25.93
N ILE A 32 -7.19 30.92 -26.00
CA ILE A 32 -7.57 29.79 -25.15
C ILE A 32 -6.61 28.67 -25.56
N HIS A 33 -5.51 28.59 -24.86
CA HIS A 33 -4.66 27.41 -24.91
C HIS A 33 -5.52 26.29 -24.30
N PHE A 34 -6.15 25.52 -25.17
CA PHE A 34 -6.62 24.19 -24.80
C PHE A 34 -5.34 23.41 -24.45
N GLN A 35 -4.87 23.56 -23.21
CA GLN A 35 -3.92 22.66 -22.63
C GLN A 35 -4.66 21.33 -22.51
N THR A 36 -4.60 20.52 -23.55
CA THR A 36 -4.84 19.09 -23.42
C THR A 36 -3.85 18.63 -22.34
N ARG A 37 -4.32 18.57 -21.10
CA ARG A 37 -3.61 17.90 -20.02
C ARG A 37 -3.45 16.45 -20.47
N ARG A 38 -2.39 16.17 -21.23
CA ARG A 38 -1.90 14.81 -21.30
C ARG A 38 -1.66 14.43 -19.84
N VAL A 39 -2.44 13.49 -19.34
CA VAL A 39 -2.17 12.85 -18.05
C VAL A 39 -0.91 12.03 -18.27
N MET A 40 0.23 12.73 -18.35
CA MET A 40 1.53 12.08 -18.30
C MET A 40 1.70 11.64 -16.85
N ILE A 41 1.59 10.34 -16.62
CA ILE A 41 1.99 9.74 -15.34
C ILE A 41 3.44 10.19 -15.14
N SER A 42 3.68 10.95 -14.07
CA SER A 42 5.05 11.42 -13.80
C SER A 42 5.99 10.22 -13.67
N PRO A 43 7.24 10.28 -14.14
CA PRO A 43 8.19 9.18 -14.02
C PRO A 43 8.25 8.58 -12.61
N ALA A 44 8.16 9.41 -11.58
CA ALA A 44 8.13 8.98 -10.19
C ALA A 44 6.88 8.12 -9.84
N ARG A 45 5.72 8.39 -10.43
CA ARG A 45 4.51 7.56 -10.24
C ARG A 45 4.62 6.23 -10.98
N PHE A 46 5.22 6.24 -12.13
CA PHE A 46 5.46 5.04 -12.92
C PHE A 46 6.40 4.07 -12.18
N THR A 47 7.54 4.57 -11.69
CA THR A 47 8.48 3.80 -10.88
C THR A 47 7.83 3.24 -9.61
N SER A 48 6.96 4.02 -8.96
CA SER A 48 6.22 3.59 -7.78
C SER A 48 5.25 2.44 -8.07
N LEU A 49 4.54 2.46 -9.20
CA LEU A 49 3.64 1.39 -9.62
C LEU A 49 4.39 0.09 -9.92
N PHE A 50 5.52 0.17 -10.64
CA PHE A 50 6.36 -1.01 -10.89
C PHE A 50 6.93 -1.60 -9.61
N ALA A 51 7.42 -0.77 -8.70
CA ALA A 51 7.92 -1.22 -7.41
C ALA A 51 6.82 -1.89 -6.58
N PHE A 52 5.61 -1.34 -6.57
CA PHE A 52 4.46 -1.94 -5.89
C PHE A 52 4.08 -3.29 -6.50
N SER A 53 3.96 -3.36 -7.83
CA SER A 53 3.64 -4.60 -8.54
C SER A 53 4.70 -5.67 -8.33
N GLY A 54 5.98 -5.31 -8.39
CA GLY A 54 7.09 -6.22 -8.10
C GLY A 54 7.06 -6.75 -6.65
N ALA A 55 6.80 -5.87 -5.69
CA ALA A 55 6.66 -6.28 -4.29
C ALA A 55 5.45 -7.21 -4.09
N LEU A 56 4.31 -6.93 -4.73
CA LEU A 56 3.13 -7.78 -4.68
C LEU A 56 3.41 -9.15 -5.32
N THR A 57 4.09 -9.18 -6.47
CA THR A 57 4.51 -10.43 -7.12
C THR A 57 5.40 -11.26 -6.20
N LEU A 58 6.36 -10.62 -5.52
CA LEU A 58 7.21 -11.30 -4.53
C LEU A 58 6.38 -11.88 -3.38
N VAL A 59 5.41 -11.12 -2.86
CA VAL A 59 4.49 -11.62 -1.82
C VAL A 59 3.75 -12.87 -2.30
N LEU A 60 3.20 -12.85 -3.52
CA LEU A 60 2.53 -14.00 -4.12
C LEU A 60 3.46 -15.20 -4.25
N LEU A 61 4.64 -15.01 -4.81
CA LEU A 61 5.62 -16.08 -5.00
C LEU A 61 6.03 -16.70 -3.66
N THR A 62 6.28 -15.89 -2.64
CA THR A 62 6.64 -16.43 -1.30
C THR A 62 5.49 -17.16 -0.61
N ARG A 63 4.25 -16.99 -1.05
CA ARG A 63 3.09 -17.74 -0.53
C ARG A 63 2.81 -19.03 -1.30
N LEU A 64 3.20 -19.09 -2.57
CA LEU A 64 2.98 -20.26 -3.45
C LEU A 64 4.08 -21.31 -3.33
N ILE A 65 5.32 -20.87 -3.13
CA ILE A 65 6.48 -21.78 -3.00
C ILE A 65 6.45 -22.41 -1.60
N PRO A 66 6.67 -23.74 -1.48
CA PRO A 66 6.78 -24.40 -0.17
C PRO A 66 7.84 -23.71 0.70
N HIS A 67 7.46 -23.33 1.89
CA HIS A 67 8.31 -22.58 2.84
C HIS A 67 7.95 -22.94 4.28
N TRP A 68 8.77 -22.51 5.23
CA TRP A 68 8.45 -22.62 6.65
C TRP A 68 7.17 -21.84 6.99
N PRO A 69 6.33 -22.37 7.88
CA PRO A 69 5.10 -21.68 8.28
C PRO A 69 5.36 -20.20 8.66
N ASN A 70 4.55 -19.30 8.13
CA ASN A 70 4.66 -17.84 8.29
C ASN A 70 5.96 -17.18 7.76
N PHE A 71 6.80 -17.91 7.01
CA PHE A 71 8.01 -17.35 6.40
C PHE A 71 7.69 -16.81 5.00
N THR A 72 7.07 -15.63 4.96
CA THR A 72 6.63 -14.96 3.71
C THR A 72 6.99 -13.47 3.71
N ALA A 73 6.95 -12.84 2.52
CA ALA A 73 7.17 -11.40 2.40
C ALA A 73 6.00 -10.52 2.88
N VAL A 74 4.89 -11.13 3.32
CA VAL A 74 3.66 -10.40 3.70
C VAL A 74 3.91 -9.40 4.83
N GLY A 75 4.61 -9.78 5.88
CA GLY A 75 4.90 -8.89 7.02
C GLY A 75 5.71 -7.67 6.60
N ALA A 76 6.73 -7.85 5.77
CA ALA A 76 7.54 -6.77 5.22
C ALA A 76 6.71 -5.85 4.32
N PHE A 77 5.85 -6.42 3.47
CA PHE A 77 4.96 -5.69 2.58
C PHE A 77 3.94 -4.85 3.36
N ALA A 78 3.27 -5.43 4.36
CA ALA A 78 2.34 -4.70 5.21
C ALA A 78 3.02 -3.55 5.95
N LEU A 79 4.16 -3.81 6.61
CA LEU A 79 4.92 -2.81 7.38
C LEU A 79 5.47 -1.68 6.50
N GLY A 80 5.92 -1.99 5.27
CA GLY A 80 6.55 -1.04 4.36
C GLY A 80 5.60 -0.32 3.42
N SER A 81 4.41 -0.86 3.15
CA SER A 81 3.51 -0.44 2.06
C SER A 81 3.13 1.04 2.12
N ALA A 82 2.81 1.56 3.30
CA ALA A 82 2.40 2.96 3.45
C ALA A 82 3.53 3.97 3.21
N VAL A 83 4.78 3.55 3.22
CA VAL A 83 5.95 4.45 3.19
C VAL A 83 6.85 4.26 1.98
N TRP A 84 6.89 3.06 1.36
CA TRP A 84 7.78 2.78 0.22
C TRP A 84 7.24 3.27 -1.12
N PHE A 85 5.92 3.29 -1.30
CA PHE A 85 5.27 3.56 -2.57
C PHE A 85 4.72 4.99 -2.69
N GLY A 86 5.50 5.98 -2.27
CA GLY A 86 5.14 7.40 -2.40
C GLY A 86 4.46 8.02 -1.17
N GLY A 87 4.42 7.31 -0.02
CA GLY A 87 4.01 7.87 1.27
C GLY A 87 2.51 8.20 1.39
N SER A 88 1.67 7.73 0.48
CA SER A 88 0.23 7.92 0.54
C SER A 88 -0.42 6.90 1.48
N ARG A 89 -1.34 7.38 2.35
CA ARG A 89 -2.17 6.51 3.19
C ARG A 89 -2.96 5.46 2.39
N TRP A 90 -3.28 5.76 1.13
CA TRP A 90 -3.98 4.84 0.24
C TRP A 90 -3.16 3.61 -0.13
N ASN A 91 -1.82 3.71 -0.09
CA ASN A 91 -0.94 2.59 -0.41
C ASN A 91 -1.09 1.45 0.60
N GLY A 92 -1.30 1.78 1.88
CA GLY A 92 -1.60 0.78 2.91
C GLY A 92 -2.92 0.05 2.66
N LEU A 93 -3.97 0.78 2.26
CA LEU A 93 -5.26 0.18 1.90
C LEU A 93 -5.15 -0.68 0.64
N LEU A 94 -4.42 -0.22 -0.38
CA LEU A 94 -4.15 -1.00 -1.58
C LEU A 94 -3.37 -2.29 -1.26
N ALA A 95 -2.41 -2.22 -0.35
CA ALA A 95 -1.68 -3.40 0.10
C ALA A 95 -2.62 -4.41 0.78
N LEU A 96 -3.47 -3.98 1.71
CA LEU A 96 -4.44 -4.85 2.36
C LEU A 96 -5.46 -5.45 1.36
N ALA A 97 -5.96 -4.64 0.42
CA ALA A 97 -6.85 -5.11 -0.64
C ALA A 97 -6.16 -6.13 -1.55
N SER A 98 -4.89 -5.90 -1.89
CA SER A 98 -4.09 -6.82 -2.69
C SER A 98 -3.84 -8.14 -1.95
N LEU A 99 -3.55 -8.09 -0.65
CA LEU A 99 -3.43 -9.29 0.18
C LEU A 99 -4.75 -10.07 0.23
N TYR A 100 -5.88 -9.38 0.34
CA TYR A 100 -7.19 -10.01 0.29
C TYR A 100 -7.45 -10.69 -1.05
N ALA A 101 -7.15 -10.04 -2.16
CA ALA A 101 -7.28 -10.65 -3.47
C ALA A 101 -6.40 -11.90 -3.61
N THR A 102 -5.17 -11.90 -3.06
CA THR A 102 -4.32 -13.10 -3.04
C THR A 102 -4.89 -14.20 -2.16
N ASP A 103 -5.48 -13.85 -1.02
CA ASP A 103 -6.14 -14.83 -0.13
C ASP A 103 -7.35 -15.48 -0.79
N LEU A 104 -8.17 -14.70 -1.50
CA LEU A 104 -9.29 -15.25 -2.27
C LEU A 104 -8.81 -16.28 -3.29
N VAL A 105 -7.74 -15.97 -4.03
CA VAL A 105 -7.18 -16.93 -5.00
C VAL A 105 -6.67 -18.18 -4.27
N LEU A 106 -5.85 -18.03 -3.25
CA LEU A 106 -5.24 -19.16 -2.54
C LEU A 106 -6.29 -20.05 -1.85
N ASN A 107 -7.29 -19.45 -1.19
CA ASN A 107 -8.32 -20.21 -0.47
C ASN A 107 -9.24 -20.98 -1.43
N ASN A 108 -9.45 -20.47 -2.64
CA ASN A 108 -10.33 -21.10 -3.62
C ASN A 108 -9.58 -21.99 -4.63
N THR A 109 -8.27 -22.06 -4.55
CA THR A 109 -7.46 -22.92 -5.43
C THR A 109 -6.61 -23.89 -4.62
N LEU A 110 -5.57 -23.36 -3.94
CA LEU A 110 -4.55 -24.17 -3.27
C LEU A 110 -5.04 -24.77 -1.93
N TYR A 111 -5.84 -24.00 -1.19
CA TYR A 111 -6.30 -24.39 0.15
C TYR A 111 -7.76 -24.86 0.19
N SER A 112 -8.40 -25.01 -0.96
CA SER A 112 -9.82 -25.42 -1.05
C SER A 112 -10.09 -26.83 -0.53
N ALA A 113 -9.07 -27.66 -0.34
CA ALA A 113 -9.15 -29.05 0.11
C ALA A 113 -10.22 -29.87 -0.64
N GLY A 114 -10.45 -29.59 -1.93
CA GLY A 114 -11.46 -30.26 -2.76
C GLY A 114 -12.89 -29.74 -2.56
N SER A 115 -13.09 -28.68 -1.79
CA SER A 115 -14.41 -28.01 -1.70
C SER A 115 -14.73 -27.29 -3.00
N ASN A 116 -15.94 -27.54 -3.54
CA ASN A 116 -16.47 -26.80 -4.71
C ASN A 116 -17.18 -25.49 -4.31
N ALA A 117 -17.31 -25.21 -3.01
CA ALA A 117 -17.92 -23.98 -2.52
C ALA A 117 -16.91 -22.84 -2.49
N PHE A 118 -17.26 -21.69 -3.07
CA PHE A 118 -16.43 -20.51 -3.03
C PHE A 118 -16.36 -19.95 -1.61
N SER A 119 -15.14 -19.72 -1.13
CA SER A 119 -14.87 -19.17 0.19
C SER A 119 -14.44 -17.71 0.08
N TRP A 120 -15.18 -16.82 0.72
CA TRP A 120 -14.83 -15.39 0.83
C TRP A 120 -13.79 -15.09 1.92
N GLY A 121 -13.50 -16.07 2.76
CA GLY A 121 -12.56 -15.90 3.87
C GLY A 121 -12.27 -17.21 4.58
N TYR A 122 -11.55 -17.10 5.67
CA TYR A 122 -11.15 -18.24 6.51
C TYR A 122 -11.32 -17.90 7.99
N SER A 123 -11.34 -18.94 8.84
CA SER A 123 -11.39 -18.75 10.29
C SER A 123 -10.19 -17.94 10.77
N GLY A 124 -10.43 -16.94 11.62
CA GLY A 124 -9.37 -16.06 12.13
C GLY A 124 -8.95 -14.93 11.19
N MET A 125 -9.53 -14.82 9.98
CA MET A 125 -9.20 -13.77 9.02
C MET A 125 -9.26 -12.35 9.60
N VAL A 126 -10.28 -12.06 10.41
CA VAL A 126 -10.43 -10.74 11.03
C VAL A 126 -9.23 -10.38 11.89
N TRP A 127 -8.71 -11.33 12.67
CA TRP A 127 -7.52 -11.12 13.50
C TRP A 127 -6.26 -10.92 12.67
N THR A 128 -6.10 -11.71 11.61
CA THR A 128 -4.97 -11.61 10.68
C THR A 128 -4.94 -10.24 9.99
N TYR A 129 -6.08 -9.79 9.46
CA TYR A 129 -6.18 -8.50 8.77
C TYR A 129 -6.08 -7.32 9.72
N SER A 130 -6.60 -7.44 10.94
CA SER A 130 -6.39 -6.44 11.99
C SER A 130 -4.90 -6.31 12.32
N ALA A 131 -4.19 -7.42 12.45
CA ALA A 131 -2.75 -7.41 12.68
C ALA A 131 -1.99 -6.77 11.51
N TRP A 132 -2.31 -7.08 10.25
CA TRP A 132 -1.69 -6.43 9.08
C TRP A 132 -2.01 -4.95 9.00
N ALA A 133 -3.24 -4.53 9.32
CA ALA A 133 -3.58 -3.12 9.40
C ALA A 133 -2.75 -2.38 10.46
N LEU A 134 -2.53 -2.99 11.62
CA LEU A 134 -1.65 -2.46 12.65
C LEU A 134 -0.20 -2.33 12.16
N LEU A 135 0.31 -3.30 11.37
CA LEU A 135 1.64 -3.19 10.76
C LEU A 135 1.74 -2.01 9.78
N VAL A 136 0.72 -1.79 8.96
CA VAL A 136 0.65 -0.63 8.04
C VAL A 136 0.72 0.68 8.81
N VAL A 137 -0.06 0.81 9.88
CA VAL A 137 -0.08 2.00 10.75
C VAL A 137 1.28 2.19 11.43
N LEU A 138 1.83 1.12 12.01
CA LEU A 138 3.13 1.12 12.68
C LEU A 138 4.26 1.56 11.75
N GLY A 139 4.31 0.98 10.54
CA GLY A 139 5.32 1.31 9.53
C GLY A 139 5.28 2.78 9.13
N SER A 140 4.08 3.33 9.00
CA SER A 140 3.84 4.74 8.72
C SER A 140 4.28 5.64 9.89
N ALA A 141 3.87 5.30 11.10
CA ALA A 141 4.18 6.07 12.33
C ALA A 141 5.69 6.11 12.61
N LEU A 142 6.36 4.97 12.51
CA LEU A 142 7.80 4.87 12.74
C LEU A 142 8.65 5.38 11.59
N LYS A 143 8.04 5.63 10.41
CA LYS A 143 8.76 6.02 9.18
C LYS A 143 9.92 5.06 8.91
N VAL A 144 9.63 3.77 8.86
CA VAL A 144 10.59 2.67 8.81
C VAL A 144 11.59 2.75 7.65
N GLN A 145 11.24 3.42 6.54
CA GLN A 145 12.11 3.63 5.39
C GLN A 145 13.31 4.55 5.67
N ARG A 146 13.28 5.34 6.76
CA ARG A 146 14.29 6.38 7.02
C ARG A 146 15.63 5.85 7.51
N SER A 147 15.64 4.73 8.25
CA SER A 147 16.87 4.15 8.76
C SER A 147 16.74 2.66 9.03
N TRP A 148 17.88 1.97 9.04
CA TRP A 148 17.97 0.56 9.41
C TRP A 148 17.46 0.30 10.83
N ALA A 149 17.79 1.16 11.78
CA ALA A 149 17.32 1.03 13.15
C ALA A 149 15.79 1.10 13.25
N ARG A 150 15.16 2.03 12.50
CA ARG A 150 13.70 2.14 12.43
C ARG A 150 13.07 0.93 11.75
N TRP A 151 13.69 0.42 10.69
CA TRP A 151 13.23 -0.80 10.03
C TRP A 151 13.29 -1.99 11.01
N THR A 152 14.43 -2.22 11.63
CA THR A 152 14.62 -3.31 12.59
C THR A 152 13.66 -3.19 13.77
N GLY A 153 13.56 -2.02 14.38
CA GLY A 153 12.61 -1.77 15.47
C GLY A 153 11.17 -1.98 15.04
N GLY A 154 10.79 -1.50 13.86
CA GLY A 154 9.45 -1.69 13.28
C GLY A 154 9.15 -3.16 13.00
N ALA A 155 10.10 -3.92 12.46
CA ALA A 155 9.95 -5.35 12.22
C ALA A 155 9.78 -6.13 13.53
N LEU A 156 10.58 -5.84 14.54
CA LEU A 156 10.46 -6.51 15.86
C LEU A 156 9.14 -6.16 16.55
N ILE A 157 8.81 -4.90 16.69
CA ILE A 157 7.56 -4.45 17.33
C ILE A 157 6.35 -4.97 16.54
N GLY A 158 6.39 -4.85 15.21
CA GLY A 158 5.33 -5.33 14.33
C GLY A 158 5.12 -6.84 14.45
N SER A 159 6.20 -7.61 14.55
CA SER A 159 6.11 -9.07 14.73
C SER A 159 5.51 -9.43 16.08
N VAL A 160 5.85 -8.74 17.15
CA VAL A 160 5.22 -8.94 18.47
C VAL A 160 3.72 -8.60 18.42
N LEU A 161 3.36 -7.47 17.79
CA LEU A 161 1.95 -7.10 17.62
C LEU A 161 1.19 -8.14 16.81
N PHE A 162 1.74 -8.54 15.67
CA PHE A 162 1.14 -9.59 14.83
C PHE A 162 0.94 -10.89 15.62
N PHE A 163 1.98 -11.34 16.30
CA PHE A 163 1.97 -12.54 17.11
C PHE A 163 0.89 -12.50 18.20
N VAL A 164 0.83 -11.43 18.98
CA VAL A 164 -0.16 -11.33 20.06
C VAL A 164 -1.58 -11.27 19.51
N VAL A 165 -1.83 -10.46 18.49
CA VAL A 165 -3.18 -10.30 17.92
C VAL A 165 -3.67 -11.60 17.29
N THR A 166 -2.88 -12.25 16.46
CA THR A 166 -3.31 -13.48 15.77
C THR A 166 -3.48 -14.67 16.70
N ASN A 167 -2.59 -14.83 17.69
CA ASN A 167 -2.72 -15.92 18.67
C ASN A 167 -3.84 -15.66 19.68
N THR A 168 -4.16 -14.41 20.02
CA THR A 168 -5.37 -14.08 20.77
C THR A 168 -6.62 -14.48 19.97
N GLY A 169 -6.62 -14.21 18.64
CA GLY A 169 -7.69 -14.67 17.76
C GLY A 169 -7.82 -16.20 17.71
N SER A 170 -6.71 -16.90 17.68
CA SER A 170 -6.68 -18.37 17.74
C SER A 170 -7.20 -18.90 19.06
N TRP A 171 -6.83 -18.30 20.18
CA TRP A 171 -7.35 -18.65 21.50
C TRP A 171 -8.87 -18.45 21.59
N LEU A 172 -9.39 -17.32 21.11
CA LEU A 172 -10.83 -17.02 21.15
C LEU A 172 -11.65 -17.92 20.19
N GLY A 173 -11.08 -18.30 19.05
CA GLY A 173 -11.77 -19.01 17.98
C GLY A 173 -11.64 -20.53 17.99
N ALA A 174 -10.68 -21.09 18.71
CA ALA A 174 -10.40 -22.51 18.68
C ALA A 174 -10.96 -23.23 19.93
N PRO A 175 -11.77 -24.29 19.77
CA PRO A 175 -12.44 -24.95 20.88
C PRO A 175 -11.51 -25.76 21.80
N PHE A 176 -10.26 -25.99 21.40
CA PHE A 176 -9.28 -26.76 22.17
C PHE A 176 -8.45 -25.90 23.14
N TYR A 177 -8.62 -24.58 23.12
CA TYR A 177 -8.04 -23.70 24.14
C TYR A 177 -9.09 -23.36 25.19
N GLU A 178 -8.75 -23.55 26.46
CA GLU A 178 -9.59 -23.09 27.55
C GLU A 178 -9.70 -21.55 27.51
N GLN A 179 -10.91 -21.04 27.75
CA GLN A 179 -11.14 -19.58 27.78
C GLN A 179 -10.72 -18.98 29.13
N THR A 180 -9.45 -19.22 29.50
CA THR A 180 -8.78 -18.75 30.71
C THR A 180 -7.48 -18.03 30.34
N PHE A 181 -6.91 -17.30 31.27
CA PHE A 181 -5.58 -16.70 31.07
C PHE A 181 -4.50 -17.75 30.78
N ALA A 182 -4.57 -18.92 31.44
CA ALA A 182 -3.66 -20.03 31.19
C ALA A 182 -3.82 -20.57 29.75
N GLY A 183 -5.05 -20.71 29.28
CA GLY A 183 -5.32 -21.12 27.88
C GLY A 183 -4.82 -20.11 26.87
N TRP A 184 -4.92 -18.80 27.14
CA TRP A 184 -4.33 -17.78 26.31
C TRP A 184 -2.79 -17.87 26.26
N LEU A 185 -2.13 -18.06 27.41
CA LEU A 185 -0.69 -18.28 27.45
C LEU A 185 -0.29 -19.54 26.67
N THR A 186 -1.09 -20.63 26.77
CA THR A 186 -0.88 -21.84 25.99
C THR A 186 -0.92 -21.57 24.50
N ALA A 187 -1.87 -20.78 24.02
CA ALA A 187 -1.96 -20.39 22.60
C ALA A 187 -0.75 -19.54 22.18
N LEU A 188 -0.28 -18.61 23.03
CA LEU A 188 0.93 -17.85 22.75
C LEU A 188 2.15 -18.74 22.66
N VAL A 189 2.35 -19.68 23.61
CA VAL A 189 3.50 -20.60 23.58
C VAL A 189 3.49 -21.47 22.32
N ALA A 190 2.32 -21.99 21.94
CA ALA A 190 2.15 -22.77 20.70
C ALA A 190 2.47 -21.94 19.43
N GLY A 191 2.26 -20.64 19.48
CA GLY A 191 2.54 -19.71 18.38
C GLY A 191 4.02 -19.30 18.22
N LEU A 192 4.89 -19.54 19.21
CA LEU A 192 6.29 -19.06 19.20
C LEU A 192 7.11 -19.48 17.96
N PRO A 193 7.04 -20.72 17.46
CA PRO A 193 7.78 -21.11 16.25
C PRO A 193 7.36 -20.29 15.03
N PHE A 194 6.05 -20.01 14.90
CA PHE A 194 5.51 -19.20 13.81
C PHE A 194 5.92 -17.72 13.93
N ALA A 195 6.00 -17.20 15.17
CA ALA A 195 6.47 -15.85 15.44
C ALA A 195 7.93 -15.65 15.04
N ALA A 196 8.80 -16.63 15.32
CA ALA A 196 10.20 -16.58 14.93
C ALA A 196 10.36 -16.51 13.41
N ASN A 197 9.66 -17.38 12.67
CA ASN A 197 9.66 -17.38 11.20
C ASN A 197 9.12 -16.07 10.63
N PHE A 198 7.99 -15.55 11.16
CA PHE A 198 7.41 -14.30 10.73
C PHE A 198 8.36 -13.12 10.98
N THR A 199 8.99 -13.07 12.15
CA THR A 199 9.96 -12.02 12.49
C THR A 199 11.14 -12.01 11.54
N LEU A 200 11.73 -13.19 11.34
CA LEU A 200 12.89 -13.36 10.46
C LEU A 200 12.55 -12.98 9.02
N SER A 201 11.44 -13.48 8.49
CA SER A 201 11.01 -13.16 7.12
C SER A 201 10.66 -11.69 6.95
N THR A 202 9.95 -11.10 7.88
CA THR A 202 9.61 -9.66 7.87
C THR A 202 10.89 -8.82 7.84
N TRP A 203 11.86 -9.15 8.68
CA TRP A 203 13.13 -8.43 8.72
C TRP A 203 13.93 -8.60 7.42
N LEU A 204 14.11 -9.83 6.93
CA LEU A 204 14.91 -10.15 5.73
C LEU A 204 14.34 -9.53 4.46
N PHE A 205 13.06 -9.79 4.17
CA PHE A 205 12.42 -9.26 2.95
C PHE A 205 12.35 -7.74 2.96
N GLY A 206 12.11 -7.14 4.11
CA GLY A 206 12.09 -5.70 4.20
C GLY A 206 13.49 -5.08 4.19
N ALA A 207 14.49 -5.73 4.77
CA ALA A 207 15.88 -5.30 4.65
C ALA A 207 16.32 -5.29 3.17
N ALA A 208 15.97 -6.33 2.42
CA ALA A 208 16.21 -6.38 0.98
C ALA A 208 15.49 -5.24 0.24
N ALA A 209 14.21 -4.98 0.56
CA ALA A 209 13.46 -3.87 -0.03
C ALA A 209 14.08 -2.50 0.28
N VAL A 210 14.49 -2.26 1.53
CA VAL A 210 15.18 -1.01 1.93
C VAL A 210 16.50 -0.87 1.20
N ALA A 211 17.27 -1.95 1.02
CA ALA A 211 18.51 -1.93 0.28
C ALA A 211 18.30 -1.56 -1.19
N VAL A 212 17.30 -2.18 -1.85
CA VAL A 212 16.95 -1.90 -3.25
C VAL A 212 16.50 -0.45 -3.43
N VAL A 213 15.61 0.06 -2.57
CA VAL A 213 15.15 1.45 -2.62
C VAL A 213 16.32 2.43 -2.48
N ARG A 214 17.24 2.20 -1.55
CA ARG A 214 18.43 3.04 -1.36
C ARG A 214 19.39 2.98 -2.53
N TRP A 215 19.54 1.79 -3.10
CA TRP A 215 20.37 1.59 -4.28
C TRP A 215 19.84 2.39 -5.47
N ILE A 216 18.54 2.31 -5.76
CA ILE A 216 17.88 3.11 -6.82
C ILE A 216 18.09 4.61 -6.55
N GLN A 217 17.86 5.09 -5.33
CA GLN A 217 18.03 6.49 -4.97
C GLN A 217 19.49 6.97 -5.09
N SER A 218 20.47 6.08 -4.98
CA SER A 218 21.88 6.43 -5.17
C SER A 218 22.19 6.71 -6.65
N PHE A 219 21.57 5.97 -7.57
CA PHE A 219 21.70 6.24 -9.01
C PHE A 219 21.04 7.56 -9.42
N GLU A 220 19.84 7.83 -8.93
CA GLU A 220 19.14 9.08 -9.22
C GLU A 220 19.97 10.30 -8.77
N ARG A 221 20.62 10.22 -7.62
CA ARG A 221 21.51 11.27 -7.09
C ARG A 221 22.82 11.42 -7.87
N ALA A 222 23.31 10.36 -8.48
CA ALA A 222 24.54 10.41 -9.27
C ALA A 222 24.30 11.01 -10.68
N GLN A 223 23.05 11.11 -11.13
CA GLN A 223 22.65 11.65 -12.43
C GLN A 223 22.12 13.10 -12.34
N ALA A 224 21.91 13.62 -11.13
CA ALA A 224 21.43 14.98 -10.88
C ALA A 224 22.56 15.95 -10.57
#